data_417b0e3a08464aef4ed2fc259ed5b905
#
_entry.id   417b0e3a08464aef4ed2fc259ed5b905
#
_cell.length_a   1.000
_cell.length_b   1.000
_cell.length_c   1.000
_cell.angle_alpha   90.00
_cell.angle_beta   90.00
_cell.angle_gamma   90.00
#
_symmetry.space_group_name_H-M   'P 1'
#
loop_
_entity.id
_entity.type
_entity.pdbx_description
1 polymer ?
#
loop_
_entity_poly.entity_id
_entity_poly.type
_entity_poly.pdbx_seq_one_letter_code
_entity_poly.pdbx_strand_id
1 'polypeptide(L)'
;DLHKAIRRQRQMCIRDRNTLRLGIDGISQATPLDTFKTSVRAGHSVEQIMQYPIYSGILAGVGWQWVNLAWLAGGVWLLWQKAIRWHIPLSFLVTLALCATLGWLFSPETLAAPQIHLLSGATMLGAFFILTDPVTASTTNRGRLIFGALAGLLVWMIRSFGGYPDGVAFAVLLANICLLYTSDAAD
;
A
#
# COMPACT_ATOMS: atom_id res chain seq x y z
N ASP A 1 34.80 21.14 16.77
CA ASP A 1 35.11 20.31 15.60
C ASP A 1 34.02 19.28 15.25
N LEU A 2 33.29 18.78 16.23
CA LEU A 2 32.18 17.85 16.00
C LEU A 2 31.03 18.45 15.15
N HIS A 3 30.70 19.72 15.39
CA HIS A 3 29.70 20.45 14.59
C HIS A 3 30.09 20.65 13.14
N LYS A 4 31.39 20.81 12.84
CA LYS A 4 31.91 20.89 11.46
C LYS A 4 31.85 19.53 10.77
N ALA A 5 32.10 18.42 11.48
CA ALA A 5 32.02 17.07 10.96
C ALA A 5 30.56 16.69 10.63
N ILE A 6 29.61 16.98 11.53
CA ILE A 6 28.17 16.75 11.32
C ILE A 6 27.62 17.59 10.15
N ARG A 7 28.09 18.86 10.03
CA ARG A 7 27.66 19.71 8.92
C ARG A 7 28.23 19.20 7.58
N ARG A 8 29.46 18.67 7.53
CA ARG A 8 30.03 18.02 6.34
C ARG A 8 29.32 16.75 5.97
N GLN A 9 28.96 15.94 6.94
CA GLN A 9 28.17 14.72 6.70
C GLN A 9 26.77 15.05 6.15
N ARG A 10 26.07 16.06 6.69
CA ARG A 10 24.81 16.54 6.13
C ARG A 10 24.95 17.08 4.70
N GLN A 11 26.02 17.84 4.42
CA GLN A 11 26.27 18.34 3.07
C GLN A 11 26.64 17.22 2.09
N MET A 12 27.38 16.19 2.54
CA MET A 12 27.67 15.01 1.74
C MET A 12 26.37 14.26 1.39
N CYS A 13 25.51 13.98 2.37
CA CYS A 13 24.23 13.33 2.13
C CYS A 13 23.31 14.14 1.19
N ILE A 14 23.32 15.48 1.27
CA ILE A 14 22.55 16.35 0.37
C ILE A 14 23.14 16.34 -1.04
N ARG A 15 24.48 16.33 -1.16
CA ARG A 15 25.17 16.32 -2.44
C ARG A 15 25.05 14.97 -3.14
N ASP A 16 25.17 13.87 -2.40
CA ASP A 16 24.95 12.53 -2.90
C ASP A 16 23.50 12.33 -3.35
N ARG A 17 22.54 12.88 -2.59
CA ARG A 17 21.14 12.86 -2.99
C ARG A 17 20.88 13.62 -4.29
N ASN A 18 21.60 14.72 -4.57
CA ASN A 18 21.44 15.47 -5.80
C ASN A 18 22.18 14.83 -7.00
N THR A 19 23.30 14.14 -6.77
CA THR A 19 24.04 13.41 -7.82
C THR A 19 23.38 12.07 -8.16
N LEU A 20 22.81 11.38 -7.18
CA LEU A 20 22.05 10.15 -7.38
C LEU A 20 20.67 10.40 -8.03
N ARG A 21 20.07 11.59 -7.84
CA ARG A 21 18.83 11.98 -8.53
C ARG A 21 18.93 11.98 -10.04
N LEU A 22 20.12 12.08 -10.61
CA LEU A 22 20.34 12.10 -12.07
C LEU A 22 20.57 10.72 -12.71
N GLY A 23 20.73 9.63 -11.91
CA GLY A 23 21.02 8.31 -12.47
C GLY A 23 20.24 7.16 -11.85
N ILE A 24 20.38 6.92 -10.54
CA ILE A 24 19.83 5.73 -9.86
C ILE A 24 18.58 6.08 -9.04
N ASP A 25 18.50 7.27 -8.47
CA ASP A 25 17.29 7.76 -7.73
C ASP A 25 16.09 7.98 -8.65
N GLY A 26 16.27 8.06 -9.97
CA GLY A 26 15.19 8.00 -10.93
C GLY A 26 14.48 6.64 -10.95
N ILE A 27 15.12 5.61 -10.39
CA ILE A 27 14.59 4.24 -10.32
C ILE A 27 13.99 3.94 -8.93
N SER A 28 14.52 4.54 -7.87
CA SER A 28 14.08 4.34 -6.48
C SER A 28 13.34 5.55 -5.88
N GLN A 29 12.59 6.27 -6.70
CA GLN A 29 11.75 7.39 -6.27
C GLN A 29 10.73 6.98 -5.21
N ALA A 30 10.24 7.96 -4.43
CA ALA A 30 9.11 7.78 -3.53
C ALA A 30 7.96 7.05 -4.23
N THR A 31 7.30 6.16 -3.49
CA THR A 31 6.15 5.43 -4.07
C THR A 31 5.08 6.41 -4.53
N PRO A 32 4.25 6.07 -5.53
CA PRO A 32 3.15 6.93 -5.96
C PRO A 32 2.23 7.34 -4.80
N LEU A 33 2.00 6.45 -3.83
CA LEU A 33 1.23 6.75 -2.63
C LEU A 33 1.92 7.77 -1.72
N ASP A 34 3.23 7.70 -1.55
CA ASP A 34 4.00 8.66 -0.75
C ASP A 34 4.02 10.03 -1.41
N THR A 35 4.28 10.07 -2.71
CA THR A 35 4.23 11.32 -3.49
C THR A 35 2.85 11.96 -3.44
N PHE A 36 1.78 11.18 -3.59
CA PHE A 36 0.41 11.68 -3.48
C PHE A 36 0.16 12.32 -2.10
N LYS A 37 0.45 11.57 -1.05
CA LYS A 37 0.19 11.99 0.32
C LYS A 37 0.99 13.23 0.75
N THR A 38 2.26 13.27 0.40
CA THR A 38 3.13 14.42 0.70
C THR A 38 2.72 15.66 -0.08
N SER A 39 2.31 15.52 -1.33
CA SER A 39 1.88 16.63 -2.17
C SER A 39 0.52 17.19 -1.72
N VAL A 40 -0.44 16.33 -1.35
CA VAL A 40 -1.72 16.78 -0.77
C VAL A 40 -1.48 17.54 0.54
N ARG A 41 -0.59 17.04 1.41
CA ARG A 41 -0.22 17.75 2.65
C ARG A 41 0.51 19.07 2.42
N ALA A 42 1.22 19.20 1.30
CA ALA A 42 1.86 20.44 0.88
C ALA A 42 0.87 21.46 0.27
N GLY A 43 -0.42 21.08 0.13
CA GLY A 43 -1.47 21.96 -0.39
C GLY A 43 -1.60 21.96 -1.92
N HIS A 44 -0.98 21.01 -2.63
CA HIS A 44 -1.17 20.86 -4.07
C HIS A 44 -2.53 20.22 -4.37
N SER A 45 -3.20 20.70 -5.42
CA SER A 45 -4.45 20.08 -5.88
C SER A 45 -4.20 18.72 -6.52
N VAL A 46 -5.18 17.82 -6.45
CA VAL A 46 -5.09 16.47 -7.05
C VAL A 46 -4.79 16.56 -8.55
N GLU A 47 -5.36 17.55 -9.26
CA GLU A 47 -5.09 17.78 -10.69
C GLU A 47 -3.61 18.09 -10.96
N GLN A 48 -2.98 18.91 -10.13
CA GLN A 48 -1.55 19.22 -10.24
C GLN A 48 -0.68 18.00 -9.94
N ILE A 49 -1.07 17.19 -8.95
CA ILE A 49 -0.35 15.98 -8.55
C ILE A 49 -0.39 14.95 -9.69
N MET A 50 -1.53 14.79 -10.36
CA MET A 50 -1.67 13.84 -11.46
C MET A 50 -0.86 14.22 -12.71
N GLN A 51 -0.39 15.46 -12.82
CA GLN A 51 0.51 15.90 -13.89
C GLN A 51 1.99 15.51 -13.64
N TYR A 52 2.33 15.03 -12.45
CA TYR A 52 3.70 14.61 -12.16
C TYR A 52 4.11 13.40 -13.03
N PRO A 53 5.38 13.34 -13.47
CA PRO A 53 5.87 12.26 -14.32
C PRO A 53 5.65 10.85 -13.73
N ILE A 54 5.58 10.74 -12.41
CA ILE A 54 5.35 9.47 -11.70
C ILE A 54 3.96 8.88 -12.03
N TYR A 55 2.96 9.71 -12.38
CA TYR A 55 1.59 9.29 -12.72
C TYR A 55 1.35 9.21 -14.23
N SER A 56 2.36 9.44 -15.08
CA SER A 56 2.23 9.33 -16.54
C SER A 56 2.04 7.88 -17.03
N GLY A 57 2.07 6.91 -16.13
CA GLY A 57 1.70 5.52 -16.41
C GLY A 57 0.19 5.35 -16.61
N ILE A 58 -0.19 4.31 -17.37
CA ILE A 58 -1.59 4.06 -17.78
C ILE A 58 -2.52 3.82 -16.59
N LEU A 59 -2.05 3.26 -15.49
CA LEU A 59 -2.90 2.80 -14.37
C LEU A 59 -2.53 3.39 -13.00
N ALA A 60 -1.25 3.45 -12.61
CA ALA A 60 -0.92 3.84 -11.22
C ALA A 60 0.51 4.33 -10.99
N GLY A 61 1.26 4.72 -11.96
CA GLY A 61 2.64 5.17 -11.81
C GLY A 61 3.63 4.33 -12.60
N VAL A 62 4.64 5.00 -13.12
CA VAL A 62 5.64 4.40 -14.00
C VAL A 62 6.41 3.32 -13.25
N GLY A 63 6.37 2.09 -13.77
CA GLY A 63 7.07 0.94 -13.19
C GLY A 63 6.28 0.20 -12.10
N TRP A 64 5.58 0.87 -11.20
CA TRP A 64 4.82 0.26 -10.11
C TRP A 64 3.66 -0.62 -10.57
N GLN A 65 3.00 -0.26 -11.67
CA GLN A 65 1.96 -1.08 -12.28
C GLN A 65 2.47 -2.46 -12.70
N TRP A 66 3.67 -2.54 -13.27
CA TRP A 66 4.26 -3.82 -13.68
C TRP A 66 4.63 -4.70 -12.50
N VAL A 67 5.15 -4.10 -11.42
CA VAL A 67 5.44 -4.82 -10.18
C VAL A 67 4.16 -5.39 -9.57
N ASN A 68 3.10 -4.59 -9.47
CA ASN A 68 1.82 -5.07 -8.93
C ASN A 68 1.14 -6.09 -9.84
N LEU A 69 1.25 -5.96 -11.16
CA LEU A 69 0.77 -6.96 -12.11
C LEU A 69 1.54 -8.28 -12.00
N ALA A 70 2.85 -8.24 -11.77
CA ALA A 70 3.65 -9.44 -11.53
C ALA A 70 3.22 -10.14 -10.23
N TRP A 71 2.99 -9.39 -9.14
CA TRP A 71 2.44 -9.95 -7.90
C TRP A 71 1.04 -10.52 -8.08
N LEU A 72 0.18 -9.85 -8.85
CA LEU A 72 -1.15 -10.36 -9.21
C LEU A 72 -1.05 -11.67 -10.00
N ALA A 73 -0.18 -11.73 -11.00
CA ALA A 73 0.03 -12.95 -11.80
C ALA A 73 0.52 -14.12 -10.93
N GLY A 74 1.48 -13.86 -10.03
CA GLY A 74 1.94 -14.83 -9.04
C GLY A 74 0.83 -15.29 -8.09
N GLY A 75 0.00 -14.36 -7.62
CA GLY A 75 -1.15 -14.65 -6.78
C GLY A 75 -2.22 -15.50 -7.47
N VAL A 76 -2.54 -15.20 -8.72
CA VAL A 76 -3.47 -16.00 -9.55
C VAL A 76 -2.91 -17.41 -9.78
N TRP A 77 -1.60 -17.53 -10.01
CA TRP A 77 -0.93 -18.81 -10.11
C TRP A 77 -1.09 -19.66 -8.84
N LEU A 78 -0.89 -19.04 -7.67
CA LEU A 78 -1.08 -19.72 -6.37
C LEU A 78 -2.54 -20.15 -6.15
N LEU A 79 -3.51 -19.35 -6.59
CA LEU A 79 -4.93 -19.72 -6.56
C LEU A 79 -5.21 -20.91 -7.48
N TRP A 80 -4.63 -20.92 -8.67
CA TRP A 80 -4.80 -22.02 -9.63
C TRP A 80 -4.22 -23.33 -9.09
N GLN A 81 -3.05 -23.27 -8.46
CA GLN A 81 -2.42 -24.41 -7.78
C GLN A 81 -3.17 -24.82 -6.49
N LYS A 82 -4.23 -24.07 -6.09
CA LYS A 82 -4.96 -24.28 -4.83
C LYS A 82 -4.08 -24.20 -3.57
N ALA A 83 -2.93 -23.55 -3.67
CA ALA A 83 -2.03 -23.32 -2.54
C ALA A 83 -2.65 -22.33 -1.54
N ILE A 84 -3.40 -21.36 -2.01
CA ILE A 84 -4.12 -20.37 -1.20
C ILE A 84 -5.61 -20.40 -1.49
N ARG A 85 -6.42 -19.98 -0.51
CA ARG A 85 -7.87 -19.89 -0.68
C ARG A 85 -8.27 -18.48 -1.11
N TRP A 86 -9.14 -18.37 -2.10
CA TRP A 86 -9.58 -17.12 -2.72
C TRP A 86 -10.34 -16.16 -1.80
N HIS A 87 -10.87 -16.64 -0.65
CA HIS A 87 -11.72 -15.87 0.26
C HIS A 87 -11.01 -14.61 0.80
N ILE A 88 -9.76 -14.76 1.27
CA ILE A 88 -8.99 -13.66 1.88
C ILE A 88 -8.59 -12.61 0.84
N PRO A 89 -7.91 -12.98 -0.28
CA PRO A 89 -7.51 -11.99 -1.29
C PRO A 89 -8.70 -11.23 -1.88
N LEU A 90 -9.78 -11.96 -2.20
CA LEU A 90 -10.98 -11.35 -2.77
C LEU A 90 -11.64 -10.38 -1.80
N SER A 91 -11.86 -10.81 -0.56
CA SER A 91 -12.49 -9.96 0.47
C SER A 91 -11.67 -8.71 0.74
N PHE A 92 -10.34 -8.85 0.85
CA PHE A 92 -9.43 -7.73 1.05
C PHE A 92 -9.49 -6.71 -0.10
N LEU A 93 -9.34 -7.18 -1.34
CA LEU A 93 -9.35 -6.30 -2.52
C LEU A 93 -10.69 -5.63 -2.74
N VAL A 94 -11.80 -6.36 -2.57
CA VAL A 94 -13.16 -5.82 -2.71
C VAL A 94 -13.42 -4.75 -1.64
N THR A 95 -13.08 -5.01 -0.38
CA THR A 95 -13.30 -4.03 0.70
C THR A 95 -12.43 -2.80 0.50
N LEU A 96 -11.15 -2.97 0.13
CA LEU A 96 -10.27 -1.85 -0.17
C LEU A 96 -10.80 -1.01 -1.34
N ALA A 97 -11.25 -1.66 -2.43
CA ALA A 97 -11.83 -1.00 -3.58
C ALA A 97 -13.11 -0.23 -3.22
N LEU A 98 -14.02 -0.85 -2.45
CA LEU A 98 -15.26 -0.21 -2.01
C LEU A 98 -14.98 1.00 -1.12
N CYS A 99 -14.12 0.86 -0.12
CA CYS A 99 -13.76 1.99 0.75
C CYS A 99 -13.08 3.12 -0.02
N ALA A 100 -12.17 2.79 -0.95
CA ALA A 100 -11.49 3.78 -1.77
C ALA A 100 -12.45 4.50 -2.74
N THR A 101 -13.40 3.79 -3.36
CA THR A 101 -14.40 4.38 -4.24
C THR A 101 -15.38 5.25 -3.48
N LEU A 102 -15.86 4.81 -2.32
CA LEU A 102 -16.72 5.62 -1.47
C LEU A 102 -15.99 6.87 -0.99
N GLY A 103 -14.76 6.73 -0.48
CA GLY A 103 -13.96 7.87 -0.06
C GLY A 103 -13.73 8.88 -1.19
N TRP A 104 -13.39 8.42 -2.38
CA TRP A 104 -13.20 9.27 -3.54
C TRP A 104 -14.48 9.98 -3.98
N LEU A 105 -15.65 9.32 -3.90
CA LEU A 105 -16.94 9.95 -4.22
C LEU A 105 -17.31 11.08 -3.24
N PHE A 106 -16.96 10.94 -1.95
CA PHE A 106 -17.24 11.97 -0.95
C PHE A 106 -16.24 13.12 -0.96
N SER A 107 -14.99 12.85 -1.32
CA SER A 107 -13.91 13.85 -1.27
C SER A 107 -12.88 13.63 -2.39
N PRO A 108 -13.23 13.90 -3.65
CA PRO A 108 -12.34 13.67 -4.79
C PRO A 108 -11.09 14.56 -4.78
N GLU A 109 -11.16 15.70 -4.07
CA GLU A 109 -10.05 16.65 -3.99
C GLU A 109 -8.95 16.26 -2.99
N THR A 110 -9.25 15.36 -2.05
CA THR A 110 -8.32 15.01 -0.97
C THR A 110 -7.93 13.55 -0.94
N LEU A 111 -8.75 12.67 -1.51
CA LEU A 111 -8.52 11.24 -1.49
C LEU A 111 -8.10 10.72 -2.86
N ALA A 112 -7.13 9.79 -2.83
CA ALA A 112 -6.62 9.17 -4.04
C ALA A 112 -7.69 8.30 -4.72
N ALA A 113 -7.65 8.25 -6.05
CA ALA A 113 -8.51 7.39 -6.84
C ALA A 113 -8.30 5.89 -6.48
N PRO A 114 -9.32 5.04 -6.56
CA PRO A 114 -9.24 3.63 -6.17
C PRO A 114 -8.17 2.85 -6.93
N GLN A 115 -7.87 3.23 -8.16
CA GLN A 115 -6.80 2.65 -8.96
C GLN A 115 -5.42 2.78 -8.30
N ILE A 116 -5.14 3.94 -7.70
CA ILE A 116 -3.89 4.19 -6.99
C ILE A 116 -3.80 3.30 -5.75
N HIS A 117 -4.90 3.11 -5.02
CA HIS A 117 -4.92 2.23 -3.85
C HIS A 117 -4.69 0.75 -4.21
N LEU A 118 -5.22 0.28 -5.34
CA LEU A 118 -5.14 -1.12 -5.76
C LEU A 118 -3.81 -1.46 -6.44
N LEU A 119 -3.31 -0.57 -7.30
CA LEU A 119 -2.15 -0.84 -8.16
C LEU A 119 -0.86 -0.16 -7.69
N SER A 120 -0.87 0.50 -6.53
CA SER A 120 0.31 1.09 -5.90
C SER A 120 0.61 0.48 -4.55
N GLY A 121 1.89 0.57 -4.15
CA GLY A 121 2.36 0.02 -2.88
C GLY A 121 2.31 -1.50 -2.83
N ALA A 122 2.22 -2.05 -1.63
CA ALA A 122 2.26 -3.48 -1.37
C ALA A 122 0.86 -4.16 -1.39
N THR A 123 -0.14 -3.59 -2.08
CA THR A 123 -1.52 -4.11 -2.04
C THR A 123 -1.62 -5.53 -2.57
N MET A 124 -1.09 -5.79 -3.77
CA MET A 124 -1.15 -7.13 -4.38
C MET A 124 -0.27 -8.13 -3.64
N LEU A 125 0.93 -7.71 -3.21
CA LEU A 125 1.78 -8.52 -2.35
C LEU A 125 1.07 -8.87 -1.04
N GLY A 126 0.45 -7.89 -0.37
CA GLY A 126 -0.30 -8.08 0.87
C GLY A 126 -1.47 -9.03 0.71
N ALA A 127 -2.26 -8.86 -0.35
CA ALA A 127 -3.46 -9.65 -0.63
C ALA A 127 -3.17 -11.14 -0.82
N PHE A 128 -2.15 -11.47 -1.62
CA PHE A 128 -1.90 -12.85 -2.06
C PHE A 128 -0.80 -13.58 -1.30
N PHE A 129 0.14 -12.87 -0.68
CA PHE A 129 1.32 -13.49 -0.07
C PHE A 129 1.42 -13.27 1.44
N ILE A 130 0.92 -12.15 1.96
CA ILE A 130 1.03 -11.84 3.40
C ILE A 130 -0.23 -12.27 4.15
N LEU A 131 -1.42 -11.83 3.72
CA LEU A 131 -2.69 -12.14 4.40
C LEU A 131 -3.13 -13.59 4.26
N THR A 132 -2.57 -14.33 3.32
CA THR A 132 -2.89 -15.74 3.06
C THR A 132 -1.96 -16.71 3.79
N ASP A 133 -1.09 -16.21 4.68
CA ASP A 133 -0.22 -17.06 5.49
C ASP A 133 -1.05 -18.06 6.31
N PRO A 134 -0.81 -19.38 6.16
CA PRO A 134 -1.62 -20.40 6.82
C PRO A 134 -1.51 -20.40 8.34
N VAL A 135 -0.47 -19.78 8.90
CA VAL A 135 -0.22 -19.73 10.35
C VAL A 135 -1.07 -18.66 11.03
N THR A 136 -1.20 -17.50 10.39
CA THR A 136 -1.86 -16.34 10.98
C THR A 136 -3.27 -16.09 10.46
N ALA A 137 -3.65 -16.72 9.33
CA ALA A 137 -4.96 -16.53 8.73
C ALA A 137 -6.05 -17.36 9.42
N SER A 138 -7.29 -16.84 9.43
CA SER A 138 -8.45 -17.54 9.96
C SER A 138 -8.66 -18.90 9.27
N THR A 139 -9.05 -19.90 10.04
CA THR A 139 -9.29 -21.28 9.56
C THR A 139 -10.64 -21.45 8.89
N THR A 140 -11.68 -20.74 9.37
CA THR A 140 -13.05 -20.85 8.86
C THR A 140 -13.28 -19.98 7.62
N ASN A 141 -14.17 -20.39 6.72
CA ASN A 141 -14.45 -19.60 5.50
C ASN A 141 -15.08 -18.23 5.82
N ARG A 142 -15.97 -18.17 6.81
CA ARG A 142 -16.56 -16.91 7.27
C ARG A 142 -15.51 -16.00 7.92
N GLY A 143 -14.66 -16.58 8.79
CA GLY A 143 -13.57 -15.86 9.41
C GLY A 143 -12.57 -15.30 8.39
N ARG A 144 -12.27 -16.03 7.32
CA ARG A 144 -11.42 -15.56 6.21
C ARG A 144 -11.98 -14.33 5.51
N LEU A 145 -13.29 -14.31 5.26
CA LEU A 145 -13.95 -13.16 4.64
C LEU A 145 -13.90 -11.93 5.56
N ILE A 146 -14.21 -12.12 6.86
CA ILE A 146 -14.18 -11.04 7.85
C ILE A 146 -12.75 -10.53 8.03
N PHE A 147 -11.77 -11.43 8.14
CA PHE A 147 -10.35 -11.09 8.28
C PHE A 147 -9.84 -10.26 7.09
N GLY A 148 -10.12 -10.71 5.86
CA GLY A 148 -9.75 -9.97 4.65
C GLY A 148 -10.43 -8.61 4.58
N ALA A 149 -11.74 -8.54 4.91
CA ALA A 149 -12.48 -7.28 4.94
C ALA A 149 -11.92 -6.29 5.97
N LEU A 150 -11.63 -6.77 7.18
CA LEU A 150 -11.03 -5.96 8.24
C LEU A 150 -9.67 -5.41 7.82
N ALA A 151 -8.80 -6.27 7.26
CA ALA A 151 -7.50 -5.85 6.76
C ALA A 151 -7.62 -4.80 5.64
N GLY A 152 -8.56 -4.97 4.69
CA GLY A 152 -8.82 -4.01 3.61
C GLY A 152 -9.28 -2.64 4.13
N LEU A 153 -10.19 -2.64 5.10
CA LEU A 153 -10.66 -1.42 5.76
C LEU A 153 -9.51 -0.72 6.50
N LEU A 154 -8.71 -1.45 7.27
CA LEU A 154 -7.57 -0.91 8.00
C LEU A 154 -6.52 -0.31 7.06
N VAL A 155 -6.19 -0.97 5.94
CA VAL A 155 -5.28 -0.42 4.93
C VAL A 155 -5.81 0.90 4.40
N TRP A 156 -7.09 0.97 4.03
CA TRP A 156 -7.69 2.20 3.53
C TRP A 156 -7.65 3.32 4.58
N MET A 157 -8.01 3.03 5.84
CA MET A 157 -7.96 4.01 6.93
C MET A 157 -6.55 4.55 7.16
N ILE A 158 -5.54 3.67 7.21
CA ILE A 158 -4.15 4.08 7.44
C ILE A 158 -3.62 4.90 6.27
N ARG A 159 -3.97 4.52 5.04
CA ARG A 159 -3.58 5.26 3.85
C ARG A 159 -4.26 6.62 3.73
N SER A 160 -5.54 6.71 4.06
CA SER A 160 -6.31 7.96 3.94
C SER A 160 -6.03 8.93 5.09
N PHE A 161 -6.04 8.45 6.32
CA PHE A 161 -5.97 9.30 7.52
C PHE A 161 -4.66 9.17 8.30
N GLY A 162 -3.96 8.05 8.18
CA GLY A 162 -2.73 7.80 8.92
C GLY A 162 -1.52 8.61 8.43
N GLY A 163 -0.42 8.55 9.17
CA GLY A 163 0.86 9.20 8.83
C GLY A 163 1.67 8.47 7.76
N TYR A 164 1.39 7.20 7.53
CA TYR A 164 2.20 6.33 6.67
C TYR A 164 1.64 6.27 5.25
N PRO A 165 2.50 6.27 4.23
CA PRO A 165 2.08 6.20 2.83
C PRO A 165 1.53 4.82 2.46
N ASP A 166 2.09 3.74 3.02
CA ASP A 166 1.59 2.38 2.84
C ASP A 166 1.29 1.73 4.20
N GLY A 167 0.05 1.35 4.40
CA GLY A 167 -0.47 0.81 5.65
C GLY A 167 -0.59 -0.71 5.70
N VAL A 168 -0.17 -1.45 4.66
CA VAL A 168 -0.42 -2.91 4.57
C VAL A 168 0.19 -3.66 5.74
N ALA A 169 1.45 -3.39 6.09
CA ALA A 169 2.13 -4.07 7.19
C ALA A 169 1.43 -3.83 8.55
N PHE A 170 1.08 -2.59 8.85
CA PHE A 170 0.37 -2.24 10.09
C PHE A 170 -1.04 -2.85 10.13
N ALA A 171 -1.76 -2.81 9.00
CA ALA A 171 -3.10 -3.39 8.92
C ALA A 171 -3.07 -4.91 9.15
N VAL A 172 -2.08 -5.61 8.60
CA VAL A 172 -1.90 -7.06 8.81
C VAL A 172 -1.61 -7.35 10.27
N LEU A 173 -0.71 -6.60 10.90
CA LEU A 173 -0.43 -6.77 12.33
C LEU A 173 -1.67 -6.56 13.20
N LEU A 174 -2.43 -5.49 12.95
CA LEU A 174 -3.66 -5.22 13.69
C LEU A 174 -4.73 -6.29 13.45
N ALA A 175 -4.91 -6.74 12.21
CA ALA A 175 -5.85 -7.80 11.88
C ALA A 175 -5.48 -9.13 12.54
N ASN A 176 -4.19 -9.46 12.60
CA ASN A 176 -3.70 -10.66 13.29
C ASN A 176 -3.92 -10.59 14.79
N ILE A 177 -3.68 -9.43 15.42
CA ILE A 177 -3.98 -9.22 16.84
C ILE A 177 -5.48 -9.42 17.11
N CYS A 178 -6.35 -8.82 16.28
CA CYS A 178 -7.80 -9.01 16.44
C CYS A 178 -8.20 -10.48 16.32
N LEU A 179 -7.57 -11.24 15.41
CA LEU A 179 -7.85 -12.66 15.23
C LEU A 179 -7.44 -13.48 16.47
N LEU A 180 -6.25 -13.24 17.03
CA LEU A 180 -5.78 -13.90 18.24
C LEU A 180 -6.74 -13.68 19.39
N TYR A 181 -7.13 -12.43 19.65
CA TYR A 181 -8.09 -12.12 20.72
C TYR A 181 -9.46 -12.77 20.54
N THR A 182 -9.93 -12.92 19.30
CA THR A 182 -11.22 -13.60 19.03
C THR A 182 -11.11 -15.11 19.14
N SER A 183 -9.95 -15.70 18.84
CA SER A 183 -9.70 -17.13 19.02
C SER A 183 -9.62 -17.51 20.51
N ASP A 184 -8.84 -16.75 21.29
CA ASP A 184 -8.68 -16.99 22.72
C ASP A 184 -9.96 -16.76 23.55
N ALA A 185 -10.89 -15.93 23.01
CA ALA A 185 -12.18 -15.71 23.67
C ALA A 185 -13.25 -16.78 23.31
N ALA A 186 -12.95 -17.65 22.34
CA ALA A 186 -13.86 -18.71 21.90
C ALA A 186 -13.54 -20.09 22.51
N ASP A 187 -12.41 -20.26 23.18
CA ASP A 187 -11.98 -21.41 23.97
C ASP A 187 -12.28 -21.17 25.45
#